data_cd6423534bc81e51b832fdc8d424900c
#
_entry.id   cd6423534bc81e51b832fdc8d424900c
#
_cell.length_a   1.000
_cell.length_b   1.000
_cell.length_c   1.000
_cell.angle_alpha   90.00
_cell.angle_beta   90.00
_cell.angle_gamma   90.00
#
_symmetry.space_group_name_H-M   'P 1'
#
loop_
_entity.id
_entity.type
_entity.pdbx_description
1 polymer ?
#
loop_
_entity_poly.entity_id
_entity_poly.type
_entity_poly.pdbx_seq_one_letter_code
_entity_poly.pdbx_strand_id
1 'polypeptide(L)'
;VYKRQDLDHPEVVTELNRWGKWVSKELNLDGMRLDAIKHMKDKFIAQFLDAVRSERGDKFYAVGEYWNGDLNTLDAYIKSVGHKVNLFDVPLHYNLFQASQEGKNYDLQNILKNTLVEHHCDLAVTFVDNHDSQSGSSLESQIEDWFKPLAYGLILLMKDGYPCLFYGDYYGVKGENSPHTQIINILLDARRKYAYGDQIEYFDHPSAIGFIRTGDEEHVGSGLVFLMSNDEAGSKKMDLGEEHKGEIWHEITGNIQQEITLDEKGSGEFSVNTRNIAVWIKKN
;
A
#
# COMPACT_ATOMS: atom_id res chain seq x y z
N VAL A 1 34.91 4.67 8.35
CA VAL A 1 34.12 5.49 9.29
C VAL A 1 33.35 6.52 8.48
N TYR A 2 32.03 6.37 8.39
CA TYR A 2 31.19 7.39 7.80
C TYR A 2 31.18 8.64 8.67
N LYS A 3 31.69 9.74 8.15
CA LYS A 3 31.49 11.04 8.77
C LYS A 3 30.12 11.55 8.35
N ARG A 4 29.12 11.37 9.21
CA ARG A 4 27.79 11.98 9.01
C ARG A 4 27.87 13.45 9.42
N GLN A 5 27.01 14.27 8.81
CA GLN A 5 26.85 15.65 9.22
C GLN A 5 26.38 15.70 10.67
N ASP A 6 26.92 16.64 11.44
CA ASP A 6 26.46 16.90 12.80
C ASP A 6 25.18 17.72 12.76
N LEU A 7 24.06 17.03 12.87
CA LEU A 7 22.73 17.64 12.88
C LEU A 7 22.36 18.37 14.18
N ASP A 8 23.31 18.51 15.13
CA ASP A 8 23.22 19.43 16.28
C ASP A 8 24.01 20.73 16.04
N HIS A 9 24.88 20.76 15.05
CA HIS A 9 25.67 21.95 14.76
C HIS A 9 24.78 23.05 14.17
N PRO A 10 24.69 24.25 14.79
CA PRO A 10 23.74 25.29 14.39
C PRO A 10 23.86 25.71 12.91
N GLU A 11 25.10 25.85 12.41
CA GLU A 11 25.35 26.24 11.01
C GLU A 11 24.85 25.15 10.04
N VAL A 12 25.08 23.86 10.34
CA VAL A 12 24.61 22.74 9.52
C VAL A 12 23.09 22.74 9.46
N VAL A 13 22.42 22.86 10.59
CA VAL A 13 20.95 22.92 10.67
C VAL A 13 20.41 24.11 9.88
N THR A 14 21.02 25.30 10.08
CA THR A 14 20.60 26.53 9.39
C THR A 14 20.73 26.39 7.86
N GLU A 15 21.87 25.88 7.39
CA GLU A 15 22.12 25.75 5.96
C GLU A 15 21.25 24.67 5.31
N LEU A 16 20.99 23.54 5.97
CA LEU A 16 20.09 22.50 5.46
C LEU A 16 18.64 22.99 5.41
N ASN A 17 18.18 23.72 6.43
CA ASN A 17 16.85 24.33 6.40
C ASN A 17 16.72 25.37 5.27
N ARG A 18 17.74 26.20 5.06
CA ARG A 18 17.81 27.16 3.94
C ARG A 18 17.79 26.44 2.61
N TRP A 19 18.58 25.39 2.47
CA TRP A 19 18.61 24.55 1.25
C TRP A 19 17.25 23.89 0.99
N GLY A 20 16.60 23.30 2.00
CA GLY A 20 15.29 22.68 1.86
C GLY A 20 14.23 23.65 1.35
N LYS A 21 14.19 24.87 1.89
CA LYS A 21 13.31 25.95 1.40
C LYS A 21 13.62 26.29 -0.07
N TRP A 22 14.88 26.52 -0.37
CA TRP A 22 15.31 26.89 -1.71
C TRP A 22 14.99 25.81 -2.73
N VAL A 23 15.38 24.54 -2.51
CA VAL A 23 15.18 23.46 -3.49
C VAL A 23 13.71 23.17 -3.70
N SER A 24 12.89 23.19 -2.64
CA SER A 24 11.45 22.95 -2.75
C SER A 24 10.74 24.04 -3.55
N LYS A 25 11.18 25.28 -3.45
CA LYS A 25 10.69 26.43 -4.22
C LYS A 25 11.20 26.41 -5.66
N GLU A 26 12.51 26.28 -5.84
CA GLU A 26 13.18 26.31 -7.15
C GLU A 26 12.64 25.25 -8.10
N LEU A 27 12.44 24.03 -7.60
CA LEU A 27 11.88 22.91 -8.36
C LEU A 27 10.36 22.82 -8.30
N ASN A 28 9.69 23.74 -7.62
CA ASN A 28 8.25 23.76 -7.40
C ASN A 28 7.70 22.41 -6.89
N LEU A 29 8.35 21.84 -5.88
CA LEU A 29 7.99 20.52 -5.34
C LEU A 29 6.69 20.58 -4.53
N ASP A 30 5.85 19.56 -4.66
CA ASP A 30 4.66 19.35 -3.81
C ASP A 30 4.97 18.46 -2.59
N GLY A 31 6.10 17.76 -2.61
CA GLY A 31 6.56 16.91 -1.53
C GLY A 31 7.97 16.38 -1.74
N MET A 32 8.45 15.58 -0.77
CA MET A 32 9.77 14.94 -0.84
C MET A 32 9.82 13.59 -0.13
N ARG A 33 10.67 12.70 -0.61
CA ARG A 33 11.13 11.51 0.11
C ARG A 33 12.38 11.86 0.88
N LEU A 34 12.40 11.51 2.16
CA LEU A 34 13.55 11.66 3.05
C LEU A 34 14.19 10.28 3.25
N ASP A 35 15.39 10.13 2.74
CA ASP A 35 16.15 8.88 2.75
C ASP A 35 16.78 8.60 4.10
N ALA A 36 16.79 7.34 4.54
CA ALA A 36 17.54 6.84 5.70
C ALA A 36 17.34 7.63 7.00
N ILE A 37 16.13 8.14 7.27
CA ILE A 37 15.85 9.03 8.40
C ILE A 37 16.09 8.38 9.77
N LYS A 38 16.07 7.03 9.87
CA LYS A 38 16.44 6.33 11.10
C LYS A 38 17.87 6.64 11.59
N HIS A 39 18.69 7.18 10.72
CA HIS A 39 20.07 7.54 10.99
C HIS A 39 20.24 9.05 11.23
N MET A 40 19.16 9.81 11.19
CA MET A 40 19.12 11.24 11.43
C MET A 40 18.42 11.52 12.77
N LYS A 41 18.68 12.69 13.36
CA LYS A 41 17.98 13.09 14.57
C LYS A 41 16.53 13.46 14.23
N ASP A 42 15.60 12.91 14.96
CA ASP A 42 14.16 13.19 14.84
C ASP A 42 13.84 14.69 14.97
N LYS A 43 14.46 15.36 15.98
CA LYS A 43 14.34 16.80 16.14
C LYS A 43 14.76 17.59 14.89
N PHE A 44 15.83 17.17 14.20
CA PHE A 44 16.25 17.82 12.95
C PHE A 44 15.22 17.62 11.86
N ILE A 45 14.70 16.40 11.67
CA ILE A 45 13.68 16.10 10.67
C ILE A 45 12.41 16.94 10.89
N ALA A 46 11.96 17.04 12.16
CA ALA A 46 10.81 17.88 12.49
C ALA A 46 11.05 19.36 12.13
N GLN A 47 12.21 19.92 12.50
CA GLN A 47 12.57 21.30 12.20
C GLN A 47 12.74 21.56 10.71
N PHE A 48 13.34 20.62 9.98
CA PHE A 48 13.52 20.71 8.54
C PHE A 48 12.16 20.77 7.81
N LEU A 49 11.22 19.90 8.20
CA LEU A 49 9.87 19.91 7.60
C LEU A 49 9.11 21.19 7.95
N ASP A 50 9.22 21.71 9.19
CA ASP A 50 8.64 23.02 9.55
C ASP A 50 9.23 24.14 8.68
N ALA A 51 10.54 24.13 8.48
CA ALA A 51 11.19 25.12 7.62
C ALA A 51 10.68 25.04 6.17
N VAL A 52 10.62 23.85 5.59
CA VAL A 52 10.10 23.67 4.20
C VAL A 52 8.64 24.08 4.11
N ARG A 53 7.79 23.66 5.05
CA ARG A 53 6.36 24.03 5.09
C ARG A 53 6.11 25.51 5.28
N SER A 54 6.99 26.21 5.97
CA SER A 54 6.91 27.69 6.07
C SER A 54 7.08 28.40 4.72
N GLU A 55 7.69 27.75 3.73
CA GLU A 55 7.86 28.27 2.36
C GLU A 55 6.79 27.72 1.40
N ARG A 56 6.42 26.42 1.55
CA ARG A 56 5.56 25.69 0.60
C ARG A 56 4.10 25.54 1.05
N GLY A 57 3.82 25.80 2.32
CA GLY A 57 2.53 25.57 2.96
C GLY A 57 2.42 24.22 3.65
N ASP A 58 1.42 24.09 4.54
CA ASP A 58 1.25 22.93 5.42
C ASP A 58 0.93 21.63 4.68
N LYS A 59 0.40 21.73 3.46
CA LYS A 59 0.08 20.57 2.61
C LYS A 59 1.31 19.95 1.94
N PHE A 60 2.52 20.54 2.10
CA PHE A 60 3.71 19.94 1.52
C PHE A 60 3.93 18.53 2.06
N TYR A 61 3.87 17.55 1.16
CA TYR A 61 3.93 16.14 1.49
C TYR A 61 5.36 15.72 1.85
N ALA A 62 5.50 14.83 2.83
CA ALA A 62 6.79 14.24 3.16
C ALA A 62 6.61 12.76 3.50
N VAL A 63 7.41 11.89 2.87
CA VAL A 63 7.54 10.50 3.25
C VAL A 63 8.98 10.19 3.64
N GLY A 64 9.16 9.50 4.77
CA GLY A 64 10.46 9.12 5.28
C GLY A 64 10.71 7.63 5.15
N GLU A 65 11.93 7.28 4.77
CA GLU A 65 12.37 5.90 4.83
C GLU A 65 13.00 5.63 6.20
N TYR A 66 12.21 5.00 7.08
CA TYR A 66 12.67 4.47 8.36
C TYR A 66 12.60 2.94 8.30
N TRP A 67 13.66 2.30 7.78
CA TRP A 67 13.67 0.86 7.55
C TRP A 67 13.74 0.09 8.87
N ASN A 68 12.59 -0.26 9.42
CA ASN A 68 12.43 -1.07 10.63
C ASN A 68 11.09 -1.82 10.59
N GLY A 69 11.11 -3.13 10.85
CA GLY A 69 9.91 -3.97 10.91
C GLY A 69 9.16 -3.95 12.24
N ASP A 70 9.66 -3.25 13.26
CA ASP A 70 9.00 -3.15 14.55
C ASP A 70 8.10 -1.92 14.62
N LEU A 71 6.79 -2.15 14.68
CA LEU A 71 5.77 -1.11 14.75
C LEU A 71 5.97 -0.16 15.94
N ASN A 72 6.36 -0.67 17.12
CA ASN A 72 6.56 0.18 18.30
C ASN A 72 7.68 1.21 18.07
N THR A 73 8.72 0.82 17.33
CA THR A 73 9.80 1.73 16.94
C THR A 73 9.31 2.82 16.00
N LEU A 74 8.46 2.47 15.02
CA LEU A 74 7.87 3.44 14.10
C LEU A 74 6.90 4.38 14.83
N ASP A 75 6.07 3.87 15.73
CA ASP A 75 5.17 4.65 16.58
C ASP A 75 5.94 5.68 17.43
N ALA A 76 7.03 5.24 18.06
CA ALA A 76 7.87 6.13 18.86
C ALA A 76 8.48 7.24 17.99
N TYR A 77 8.93 6.90 16.79
CA TYR A 77 9.47 7.88 15.84
C TYR A 77 8.40 8.87 15.36
N ILE A 78 7.22 8.40 14.95
CA ILE A 78 6.10 9.25 14.52
C ILE A 78 5.77 10.29 15.63
N LYS A 79 5.69 9.84 16.88
CA LYS A 79 5.45 10.71 18.03
C LYS A 79 6.58 11.73 18.22
N SER A 80 7.85 11.30 18.09
CA SER A 80 9.01 12.17 18.30
C SER A 80 9.12 13.29 17.26
N VAL A 81 8.68 13.05 16.02
CA VAL A 81 8.64 14.06 14.95
C VAL A 81 7.31 14.83 14.90
N GLY A 82 6.40 14.59 15.85
CA GLY A 82 5.12 15.29 15.95
C GLY A 82 4.15 14.99 14.81
N HIS A 83 4.11 13.75 14.30
CA HIS A 83 3.24 13.30 13.19
C HIS A 83 3.44 14.08 11.88
N LYS A 84 4.63 14.61 11.63
CA LYS A 84 4.92 15.51 10.50
C LYS A 84 5.35 14.82 9.23
N VAL A 85 5.58 13.50 9.26
CA VAL A 85 6.11 12.72 8.14
C VAL A 85 5.36 11.41 8.02
N ASN A 86 4.99 11.06 6.79
CA ASN A 86 4.53 9.71 6.46
C ASN A 86 5.73 8.76 6.44
N LEU A 87 5.51 7.48 6.73
CA LEU A 87 6.56 6.48 6.68
C LEU A 87 6.17 5.35 5.71
N PHE A 88 7.18 4.77 5.05
CA PHE A 88 6.99 3.49 4.37
C PHE A 88 6.64 2.41 5.39
N ASP A 89 5.60 1.62 5.08
CA ASP A 89 5.11 0.53 5.94
C ASP A 89 6.00 -0.70 5.80
N VAL A 90 7.17 -0.64 6.43
CA VAL A 90 8.14 -1.74 6.44
C VAL A 90 7.60 -2.98 7.16
N PRO A 91 6.84 -2.88 8.27
CA PRO A 91 6.13 -4.02 8.85
C PRO A 91 5.23 -4.75 7.84
N LEU A 92 4.41 -4.02 7.06
CA LEU A 92 3.58 -4.64 6.02
C LEU A 92 4.42 -5.31 4.94
N HIS A 93 5.50 -4.66 4.48
CA HIS A 93 6.42 -5.28 3.53
C HIS A 93 6.95 -6.63 4.05
N TYR A 94 7.36 -6.72 5.31
CA TYR A 94 7.81 -7.98 5.89
C TYR A 94 6.70 -9.02 6.04
N ASN A 95 5.46 -8.62 6.36
CA ASN A 95 4.32 -9.54 6.36
C ASN A 95 4.07 -10.10 4.94
N LEU A 96 4.11 -9.26 3.91
CA LEU A 96 3.97 -9.67 2.51
C LEU A 96 5.12 -10.58 2.08
N PHE A 97 6.37 -10.26 2.47
CA PHE A 97 7.53 -11.08 2.20
C PHE A 97 7.38 -12.47 2.84
N GLN A 98 7.07 -12.54 4.13
CA GLN A 98 6.86 -13.79 4.84
C GLN A 98 5.73 -14.61 4.20
N ALA A 99 4.59 -13.99 3.87
CA ALA A 99 3.48 -14.65 3.20
C ALA A 99 3.89 -15.25 1.86
N SER A 100 4.73 -14.54 1.10
CA SER A 100 5.25 -15.04 -0.18
C SER A 100 6.15 -16.27 -0.03
N GLN A 101 6.96 -16.32 1.04
CA GLN A 101 7.88 -17.44 1.33
C GLN A 101 7.15 -18.65 1.89
N GLU A 102 6.22 -18.46 2.82
CA GLU A 102 5.50 -19.54 3.50
C GLU A 102 4.35 -20.11 2.66
N GLY A 103 3.85 -19.34 1.69
CA GLY A 103 2.74 -19.74 0.83
C GLY A 103 1.52 -20.16 1.64
N LYS A 104 1.00 -21.34 1.42
CA LYS A 104 -0.20 -21.87 2.10
C LYS A 104 -0.07 -22.01 3.62
N ASN A 105 1.13 -21.97 4.17
CA ASN A 105 1.34 -22.06 5.62
C ASN A 105 1.22 -20.71 6.31
N TYR A 106 1.19 -19.61 5.57
CA TYR A 106 0.96 -18.29 6.12
C TYR A 106 -0.54 -18.04 6.31
N ASP A 107 -0.92 -17.61 7.50
CA ASP A 107 -2.30 -17.22 7.80
C ASP A 107 -2.57 -15.79 7.33
N LEU A 108 -3.27 -15.65 6.19
CA LEU A 108 -3.60 -14.37 5.58
C LEU A 108 -4.43 -13.44 6.50
N GLN A 109 -5.13 -13.95 7.52
CA GLN A 109 -5.84 -13.12 8.51
C GLN A 109 -4.89 -12.18 9.27
N ASN A 110 -3.58 -12.49 9.24
CA ASN A 110 -2.55 -11.72 9.93
C ASN A 110 -1.83 -10.73 9.02
N ILE A 111 -2.19 -10.64 7.74
CA ILE A 111 -1.41 -9.88 6.74
C ILE A 111 -1.26 -8.39 7.09
N LEU A 112 -2.27 -7.78 7.69
CA LEU A 112 -2.25 -6.38 8.14
C LEU A 112 -1.89 -6.20 9.61
N LYS A 113 -1.76 -7.29 10.40
CA LYS A 113 -1.51 -7.18 11.83
C LYS A 113 -0.12 -6.63 12.14
N ASN A 114 -0.06 -5.74 13.13
CA ASN A 114 1.15 -5.07 13.58
C ASN A 114 1.86 -4.28 12.45
N THR A 115 1.07 -3.73 11.52
CA THR A 115 1.55 -2.88 10.44
C THR A 115 1.29 -1.42 10.72
N LEU A 116 1.99 -0.55 10.00
CA LEU A 116 1.77 0.87 10.12
C LEU A 116 0.38 1.27 9.61
N VAL A 117 -0.09 0.65 8.53
CA VAL A 117 -1.41 0.94 7.97
C VAL A 117 -2.56 0.53 8.89
N GLU A 118 -2.40 -0.50 9.71
CA GLU A 118 -3.38 -0.88 10.73
C GLU A 118 -3.50 0.18 11.84
N HIS A 119 -2.38 0.80 12.25
CA HIS A 119 -2.32 1.71 13.40
C HIS A 119 -2.38 3.20 13.04
N HIS A 120 -1.83 3.58 11.89
CA HIS A 120 -1.71 4.95 11.39
C HIS A 120 -1.99 5.01 9.89
N CYS A 121 -3.22 4.66 9.51
CA CYS A 121 -3.62 4.53 8.11
C CYS A 121 -3.38 5.81 7.27
N ASP A 122 -3.45 6.97 7.91
CA ASP A 122 -3.21 8.30 7.31
C ASP A 122 -1.72 8.64 7.15
N LEU A 123 -0.82 7.92 7.82
CA LEU A 123 0.64 8.13 7.74
C LEU A 123 1.37 7.00 7.01
N ALA A 124 0.70 5.89 6.73
CA ALA A 124 1.30 4.71 6.13
C ALA A 124 1.45 4.86 4.61
N VAL A 125 2.66 4.68 4.09
CA VAL A 125 2.93 4.49 2.66
C VAL A 125 3.18 3.01 2.43
N THR A 126 2.17 2.31 1.91
CA THR A 126 2.23 0.87 1.65
C THR A 126 3.01 0.58 0.37
N PHE A 127 3.81 -0.47 0.35
CA PHE A 127 4.60 -0.86 -0.82
C PHE A 127 4.83 -2.39 -0.84
N VAL A 128 5.08 -2.92 -2.02
CA VAL A 128 5.42 -4.34 -2.23
C VAL A 128 6.92 -4.51 -2.15
N ASP A 129 7.64 -3.98 -3.12
CA ASP A 129 9.10 -3.96 -3.18
C ASP A 129 9.64 -2.56 -3.43
N ASN A 130 10.94 -2.37 -3.28
CA ASN A 130 11.67 -1.18 -3.69
C ASN A 130 13.07 -1.54 -4.21
N HIS A 131 13.88 -0.54 -4.54
CA HIS A 131 15.22 -0.71 -5.08
C HIS A 131 16.23 -1.33 -4.08
N ASP A 132 15.92 -1.31 -2.78
CA ASP A 132 16.75 -1.89 -1.72
C ASP A 132 16.28 -3.27 -1.27
N SER A 133 14.99 -3.63 -1.46
CA SER A 133 14.47 -4.96 -1.14
C SER A 133 14.63 -5.97 -2.27
N GLN A 134 14.85 -5.51 -3.51
CA GLN A 134 15.04 -6.40 -4.66
C GLN A 134 16.27 -7.29 -4.54
N SER A 135 16.29 -8.40 -5.29
CA SER A 135 17.37 -9.38 -5.27
C SER A 135 18.76 -8.78 -5.56
N GLY A 136 19.73 -9.11 -4.71
CA GLY A 136 21.10 -8.62 -4.78
C GLY A 136 21.33 -7.25 -4.14
N SER A 137 20.32 -6.66 -3.51
CA SER A 137 20.40 -5.38 -2.80
C SER A 137 20.72 -5.57 -1.31
N SER A 138 21.02 -4.46 -0.61
CA SER A 138 21.50 -4.49 0.78
C SER A 138 20.44 -4.93 1.80
N LEU A 139 19.18 -4.76 1.49
CA LEU A 139 18.02 -5.08 2.33
C LEU A 139 17.17 -6.18 1.66
N GLU A 140 17.83 -7.07 0.92
CA GLU A 140 17.16 -8.11 0.13
C GLU A 140 16.07 -8.83 0.94
N SER A 141 14.84 -8.62 0.51
CA SER A 141 13.60 -9.20 1.04
C SER A 141 12.54 -9.20 -0.05
N GLN A 142 12.95 -9.56 -1.26
CA GLN A 142 12.08 -9.51 -2.45
C GLN A 142 10.90 -10.46 -2.29
N ILE A 143 9.71 -9.93 -2.54
CA ILE A 143 8.48 -10.72 -2.57
C ILE A 143 8.50 -11.64 -3.80
N GLU A 144 8.16 -12.91 -3.59
CA GLU A 144 8.09 -13.91 -4.65
C GLU A 144 7.13 -13.50 -5.76
N ASP A 145 7.51 -13.74 -7.01
CA ASP A 145 6.75 -13.28 -8.19
C ASP A 145 5.29 -13.74 -8.18
N TRP A 146 5.02 -14.96 -7.70
CA TRP A 146 3.66 -15.47 -7.62
C TRP A 146 2.77 -14.69 -6.66
N PHE A 147 3.35 -14.04 -5.62
CA PHE A 147 2.61 -13.31 -4.60
C PHE A 147 2.47 -11.82 -4.95
N LYS A 148 3.26 -11.28 -5.86
CA LYS A 148 3.19 -9.86 -6.25
C LYS A 148 1.80 -9.40 -6.70
N PRO A 149 1.06 -10.15 -7.54
CA PRO A 149 -0.33 -9.79 -7.85
C PRO A 149 -1.23 -9.70 -6.62
N LEU A 150 -1.05 -10.61 -5.63
CA LEU A 150 -1.81 -10.61 -4.38
C LEU A 150 -1.49 -9.35 -3.55
N ALA A 151 -0.20 -9.07 -3.38
CA ALA A 151 0.30 -7.92 -2.63
C ALA A 151 -0.16 -6.59 -3.25
N TYR A 152 -0.02 -6.44 -4.58
CA TYR A 152 -0.50 -5.23 -5.27
C TYR A 152 -2.02 -5.12 -5.26
N GLY A 153 -2.76 -6.23 -5.39
CA GLY A 153 -4.22 -6.23 -5.24
C GLY A 153 -4.65 -5.69 -3.88
N LEU A 154 -4.02 -6.17 -2.81
CA LEU A 154 -4.28 -5.72 -1.46
C LEU A 154 -4.01 -4.22 -1.30
N ILE A 155 -2.76 -3.75 -1.53
CA ILE A 155 -2.39 -2.36 -1.25
C ILE A 155 -3.02 -1.33 -2.19
N LEU A 156 -3.32 -1.71 -3.44
CA LEU A 156 -3.92 -0.79 -4.41
C LEU A 156 -5.43 -0.62 -4.22
N LEU A 157 -6.13 -1.64 -3.72
CA LEU A 157 -7.60 -1.64 -3.67
C LEU A 157 -8.16 -1.39 -2.27
N MET A 158 -7.39 -1.62 -1.19
CA MET A 158 -7.84 -1.31 0.16
C MET A 158 -8.02 0.20 0.36
N LYS A 159 -8.84 0.56 1.37
CA LYS A 159 -9.18 1.95 1.70
C LYS A 159 -7.99 2.71 2.26
N ASP A 160 -7.27 2.09 3.17
CA ASP A 160 -6.27 2.73 4.01
C ASP A 160 -4.87 2.70 3.40
N GLY A 161 -4.05 3.69 3.78
CA GLY A 161 -2.69 3.86 3.31
C GLY A 161 -2.54 4.50 1.93
N TYR A 162 -1.32 4.94 1.63
CA TYR A 162 -0.90 5.49 0.34
C TYR A 162 -0.06 4.45 -0.41
N PRO A 163 -0.59 3.77 -1.42
CA PRO A 163 0.17 2.73 -2.12
C PRO A 163 1.28 3.33 -2.98
N CYS A 164 2.48 2.77 -2.83
CA CYS A 164 3.65 3.09 -3.63
C CYS A 164 3.99 1.92 -4.54
N LEU A 165 3.95 2.15 -5.85
CA LEU A 165 4.28 1.16 -6.87
C LEU A 165 5.79 1.19 -7.15
N PHE A 166 6.45 0.05 -7.07
CA PHE A 166 7.86 -0.05 -7.45
C PHE A 166 8.02 -0.05 -8.97
N TYR A 167 8.88 0.84 -9.46
CA TYR A 167 9.19 0.97 -10.89
C TYR A 167 9.63 -0.36 -11.52
N GLY A 168 10.47 -1.12 -10.80
CA GLY A 168 10.97 -2.41 -11.27
C GLY A 168 9.89 -3.48 -11.45
N ASP A 169 8.87 -3.47 -10.60
CA ASP A 169 7.73 -4.40 -10.74
C ASP A 169 6.79 -4.02 -11.88
N TYR A 170 6.80 -2.78 -12.31
CA TYR A 170 5.97 -2.32 -13.42
C TYR A 170 6.70 -2.41 -14.78
N TYR A 171 7.93 -1.89 -14.85
CA TYR A 171 8.69 -1.80 -16.11
C TYR A 171 9.73 -2.91 -16.29
N GLY A 172 10.02 -3.65 -15.22
CA GLY A 172 11.12 -4.62 -15.19
C GLY A 172 12.44 -4.04 -14.67
N VAL A 173 13.40 -4.91 -14.43
CA VAL A 173 14.74 -4.60 -13.94
C VAL A 173 15.80 -5.19 -14.88
N LYS A 174 16.96 -4.56 -14.94
CA LYS A 174 18.12 -5.05 -15.73
C LYS A 174 17.82 -5.33 -17.22
N GLY A 175 16.85 -4.61 -17.81
CA GLY A 175 16.46 -4.76 -19.21
C GLY A 175 15.49 -5.90 -19.51
N GLU A 176 15.00 -6.60 -18.51
CA GLU A 176 13.92 -7.58 -18.61
C GLU A 176 12.57 -6.90 -18.41
N ASN A 177 11.56 -7.31 -19.18
CA ASN A 177 10.20 -6.81 -19.00
C ASN A 177 9.57 -7.45 -17.77
N SER A 178 8.78 -6.66 -17.03
CA SER A 178 8.02 -7.19 -15.90
C SER A 178 6.88 -8.10 -16.36
N PRO A 179 6.70 -9.28 -15.75
CA PRO A 179 5.53 -10.12 -16.00
C PRO A 179 4.25 -9.55 -15.37
N HIS A 180 4.37 -8.54 -14.50
CA HIS A 180 3.26 -8.02 -13.70
C HIS A 180 2.59 -6.77 -14.29
N THR A 181 3.15 -6.16 -15.35
CA THR A 181 2.65 -4.91 -15.93
C THR A 181 1.15 -4.97 -16.25
N GLN A 182 0.68 -6.08 -16.83
CA GLN A 182 -0.72 -6.20 -17.22
C GLN A 182 -1.67 -6.21 -16.03
N ILE A 183 -1.38 -7.04 -15.03
CA ILE A 183 -2.23 -7.11 -13.83
C ILE A 183 -2.18 -5.81 -13.02
N ILE A 184 -1.02 -5.18 -12.91
CA ILE A 184 -0.88 -3.90 -12.23
C ILE A 184 -1.72 -2.81 -12.94
N ASN A 185 -1.76 -2.79 -14.27
CA ASN A 185 -2.61 -1.86 -15.01
C ASN A 185 -4.10 -2.07 -14.71
N ILE A 186 -4.56 -3.33 -14.65
CA ILE A 186 -5.94 -3.65 -14.29
C ILE A 186 -6.25 -3.15 -12.87
N LEU A 187 -5.34 -3.37 -11.92
CA LEU A 187 -5.50 -2.94 -10.53
C LEU A 187 -5.49 -1.41 -10.38
N LEU A 188 -4.62 -0.70 -11.12
CA LEU A 188 -4.59 0.76 -11.15
C LEU A 188 -5.88 1.34 -11.74
N ASP A 189 -6.40 0.73 -12.80
CA ASP A 189 -7.68 1.11 -13.39
C ASP A 189 -8.84 0.83 -12.42
N ALA A 190 -8.82 -0.33 -11.75
CA ALA A 190 -9.81 -0.67 -10.74
C ALA A 190 -9.77 0.32 -9.56
N ARG A 191 -8.57 0.66 -9.04
CA ARG A 191 -8.40 1.68 -8.00
C ARG A 191 -9.04 3.00 -8.39
N ARG A 192 -8.73 3.48 -9.60
CA ARG A 192 -9.18 4.79 -10.08
C ARG A 192 -10.68 4.87 -10.35
N LYS A 193 -11.32 3.73 -10.70
CA LYS A 193 -12.72 3.71 -11.12
C LYS A 193 -13.67 3.18 -10.05
N TYR A 194 -13.22 2.24 -9.22
CA TYR A 194 -14.12 1.43 -8.38
C TYR A 194 -13.75 1.39 -6.90
N ALA A 195 -12.49 1.67 -6.50
CA ALA A 195 -12.04 1.50 -5.11
C ALA A 195 -12.42 2.70 -4.23
N TYR A 196 -13.70 3.04 -4.15
CA TYR A 196 -14.24 4.15 -3.37
C TYR A 196 -15.18 3.66 -2.25
N GLY A 197 -15.60 4.59 -1.40
CA GLY A 197 -16.49 4.31 -0.28
C GLY A 197 -15.80 3.62 0.90
N ASP A 198 -16.60 3.05 1.78
CA ASP A 198 -16.11 2.32 2.95
C ASP A 198 -15.58 0.94 2.60
N GLN A 199 -14.86 0.32 3.55
CA GLN A 199 -14.35 -1.04 3.41
C GLN A 199 -15.02 -1.96 4.41
N ILE A 200 -15.52 -3.11 3.94
CA ILE A 200 -16.06 -4.19 4.76
C ILE A 200 -15.14 -5.40 4.59
N GLU A 201 -14.51 -5.82 5.68
CA GLU A 201 -13.48 -6.86 5.66
C GLU A 201 -14.06 -8.26 5.87
N TYR A 202 -13.50 -9.23 5.15
CA TYR A 202 -13.75 -10.67 5.26
C TYR A 202 -12.41 -11.40 5.45
N PHE A 203 -11.70 -11.02 6.53
CA PHE A 203 -10.41 -11.63 6.93
C PHE A 203 -10.66 -12.76 7.92
N ASP A 204 -11.49 -13.72 7.55
CA ASP A 204 -12.09 -14.76 8.38
C ASP A 204 -11.64 -16.18 8.02
N HIS A 205 -10.65 -16.31 7.10
CA HIS A 205 -10.12 -17.61 6.69
C HIS A 205 -8.60 -17.52 6.45
N PRO A 206 -7.80 -18.49 6.94
CA PRO A 206 -6.35 -18.42 6.88
C PRO A 206 -5.77 -18.40 5.45
N SER A 207 -6.44 -19.03 4.49
CA SER A 207 -5.92 -19.14 3.11
C SER A 207 -6.65 -18.24 2.11
N ALA A 208 -7.76 -17.61 2.49
CA ALA A 208 -8.51 -16.75 1.57
C ALA A 208 -9.13 -15.58 2.34
N ILE A 209 -8.77 -14.37 1.97
CA ILE A 209 -9.31 -13.13 2.52
C ILE A 209 -9.85 -12.24 1.42
N GLY A 210 -10.65 -11.26 1.78
CA GLY A 210 -11.16 -10.27 0.86
C GLY A 210 -11.82 -9.11 1.56
N PHE A 211 -12.28 -8.16 0.77
CA PHE A 211 -13.06 -7.02 1.26
C PHE A 211 -13.98 -6.48 0.17
N ILE A 212 -14.97 -5.74 0.59
CA ILE A 212 -15.85 -4.93 -0.25
C ILE A 212 -15.40 -3.47 -0.12
N ARG A 213 -15.33 -2.74 -1.24
CA ARG A 213 -15.40 -1.29 -1.27
C ARG A 213 -16.81 -0.93 -1.69
N THR A 214 -17.51 -0.16 -0.85
CA THR A 214 -18.96 0.06 -1.02
C THR A 214 -19.31 0.98 -2.19
N GLY A 215 -18.33 1.69 -2.75
CA GLY A 215 -18.62 2.79 -3.65
C GLY A 215 -19.12 4.04 -2.88
N ASP A 216 -19.31 5.14 -3.58
CA ASP A 216 -19.88 6.36 -3.05
C ASP A 216 -20.69 7.14 -4.13
N GLU A 217 -21.42 8.15 -3.69
CA GLU A 217 -22.28 8.97 -4.56
C GLU A 217 -21.47 9.91 -5.47
N GLU A 218 -20.26 10.31 -5.07
CA GLU A 218 -19.39 11.19 -5.86
C GLU A 218 -18.79 10.45 -7.06
N HIS A 219 -18.64 9.12 -6.94
CA HIS A 219 -18.07 8.23 -7.97
C HIS A 219 -19.12 7.22 -8.42
N VAL A 220 -20.12 7.70 -9.15
CA VAL A 220 -21.26 6.89 -9.59
C VAL A 220 -20.80 5.64 -10.35
N GLY A 221 -21.28 4.47 -9.91
CA GLY A 221 -20.90 3.16 -10.45
C GLY A 221 -19.58 2.61 -9.87
N SER A 222 -19.02 3.26 -8.85
CA SER A 222 -17.92 2.70 -8.07
C SER A 222 -18.41 1.58 -7.14
N GLY A 223 -17.46 0.92 -6.49
CA GLY A 223 -17.65 -0.26 -5.67
C GLY A 223 -16.99 -1.48 -6.30
N LEU A 224 -16.38 -2.31 -5.49
CA LEU A 224 -15.75 -3.56 -5.91
C LEU A 224 -15.73 -4.59 -4.78
N VAL A 225 -15.59 -5.86 -5.16
CA VAL A 225 -15.22 -6.95 -4.25
C VAL A 225 -13.83 -7.42 -4.63
N PHE A 226 -12.93 -7.46 -3.67
CA PHE A 226 -11.58 -8.01 -3.80
C PHE A 226 -11.48 -9.31 -3.01
N LEU A 227 -10.86 -10.31 -3.63
CA LEU A 227 -10.49 -11.57 -2.99
C LEU A 227 -9.05 -11.93 -3.35
N MET A 228 -8.34 -12.55 -2.41
CA MET A 228 -7.05 -13.19 -2.66
C MET A 228 -6.95 -14.54 -1.94
N SER A 229 -6.23 -15.48 -2.56
CA SER A 229 -5.92 -16.78 -1.96
C SER A 229 -4.45 -17.12 -2.12
N ASN A 230 -3.81 -17.60 -1.04
CA ASN A 230 -2.43 -18.10 -1.06
C ASN A 230 -2.32 -19.63 -1.20
N ASP A 231 -3.45 -20.33 -1.33
CA ASP A 231 -3.50 -21.79 -1.43
C ASP A 231 -4.49 -22.21 -2.54
N GLU A 232 -5.47 -23.04 -2.25
CA GLU A 232 -6.46 -23.55 -3.19
C GLU A 232 -7.49 -22.47 -3.59
N ALA A 233 -8.22 -22.76 -4.67
CA ALA A 233 -9.36 -21.95 -5.06
C ALA A 233 -10.42 -21.96 -3.95
N GLY A 234 -11.08 -20.83 -3.78
CA GLY A 234 -12.10 -20.67 -2.75
C GLY A 234 -13.20 -19.71 -3.14
N SER A 235 -14.20 -19.59 -2.27
CA SER A 235 -15.25 -18.59 -2.40
C SER A 235 -15.63 -18.01 -1.05
N LYS A 236 -16.25 -16.84 -1.08
CA LYS A 236 -16.82 -16.18 0.10
C LYS A 236 -18.21 -15.66 -0.23
N LYS A 237 -19.16 -15.97 0.64
CA LYS A 237 -20.44 -15.27 0.62
C LYS A 237 -20.24 -13.89 1.22
N MET A 238 -20.43 -12.85 0.40
CA MET A 238 -20.24 -11.46 0.82
C MET A 238 -21.53 -10.67 0.61
N ASP A 239 -21.81 -9.76 1.52
CA ASP A 239 -23.05 -8.99 1.59
C ASP A 239 -22.76 -7.52 1.24
N LEU A 240 -23.33 -7.06 0.13
CA LEU A 240 -23.18 -5.71 -0.36
C LEU A 240 -24.32 -4.77 0.07
N GLY A 241 -25.40 -5.34 0.64
CA GLY A 241 -26.59 -4.61 1.05
C GLY A 241 -27.80 -4.81 0.10
N GLU A 242 -29.01 -4.68 0.66
CA GLU A 242 -30.26 -4.94 -0.09
C GLU A 242 -30.45 -4.04 -1.32
N GLU A 243 -29.84 -2.87 -1.33
CA GLU A 243 -29.82 -1.92 -2.45
C GLU A 243 -29.17 -2.50 -3.73
N HIS A 244 -28.31 -3.52 -3.56
CA HIS A 244 -27.62 -4.20 -4.65
C HIS A 244 -28.35 -5.47 -5.15
N LYS A 245 -29.56 -5.75 -4.63
CA LYS A 245 -30.39 -6.89 -5.01
C LYS A 245 -30.52 -7.03 -6.53
N GLY A 246 -30.26 -8.25 -7.01
CA GLY A 246 -30.41 -8.61 -8.43
C GLY A 246 -29.36 -8.04 -9.36
N GLU A 247 -28.36 -7.31 -8.84
CA GLU A 247 -27.25 -6.85 -9.65
C GLU A 247 -26.40 -8.03 -10.17
N ILE A 248 -25.90 -7.86 -11.39
CA ILE A 248 -24.98 -8.81 -11.99
C ILE A 248 -23.55 -8.29 -11.82
N TRP A 249 -22.67 -9.14 -11.31
CA TRP A 249 -21.25 -8.83 -11.09
C TRP A 249 -20.36 -9.75 -11.92
N HIS A 250 -19.25 -9.22 -12.44
CA HIS A 250 -18.28 -9.95 -13.25
C HIS A 250 -16.86 -9.65 -12.77
N GLU A 251 -15.97 -10.61 -13.00
CA GLU A 251 -14.57 -10.54 -12.61
C GLU A 251 -13.74 -9.88 -13.73
N ILE A 252 -12.82 -8.97 -13.37
CA ILE A 252 -12.09 -8.13 -14.33
C ILE A 252 -10.61 -8.47 -14.49
N THR A 253 -10.04 -9.34 -13.67
CA THR A 253 -8.62 -9.75 -13.84
C THR A 253 -8.46 -10.79 -14.96
N GLY A 254 -9.58 -11.36 -15.44
CA GLY A 254 -9.62 -12.38 -16.47
C GLY A 254 -9.41 -13.81 -15.95
N ASN A 255 -9.31 -13.98 -14.64
CA ASN A 255 -9.11 -15.29 -14.02
C ASN A 255 -10.39 -16.12 -13.93
N ILE A 256 -11.56 -15.47 -13.90
CA ILE A 256 -12.86 -16.12 -13.74
C ILE A 256 -13.83 -15.55 -14.78
N GLN A 257 -14.46 -16.46 -15.57
CA GLN A 257 -15.39 -16.07 -16.64
C GLN A 257 -16.86 -16.06 -16.18
N GLN A 258 -17.12 -16.59 -14.98
CA GLN A 258 -18.48 -16.68 -14.44
C GLN A 258 -18.97 -15.31 -13.99
N GLU A 259 -20.26 -15.02 -14.23
CA GLU A 259 -20.97 -13.88 -13.65
C GLU A 259 -21.72 -14.33 -12.40
N ILE A 260 -21.95 -13.40 -11.46
CA ILE A 260 -22.68 -13.63 -10.23
C ILE A 260 -23.90 -12.70 -10.24
N THR A 261 -25.07 -13.24 -9.88
CA THR A 261 -26.27 -12.44 -9.61
C THR A 261 -26.49 -12.40 -8.12
N LEU A 262 -26.59 -11.20 -7.54
CA LEU A 262 -26.82 -11.01 -6.11
C LEU A 262 -28.26 -11.42 -5.73
N ASP A 263 -28.39 -12.02 -4.56
CA ASP A 263 -29.68 -12.49 -4.04
C ASP A 263 -30.58 -11.32 -3.57
N GLU A 264 -31.73 -11.66 -3.00
CA GLU A 264 -32.75 -10.72 -2.49
C GLU A 264 -32.21 -9.80 -1.38
N LYS A 265 -31.11 -10.15 -0.75
CA LYS A 265 -30.43 -9.37 0.30
C LYS A 265 -29.19 -8.62 -0.21
N GLY A 266 -28.89 -8.70 -1.51
CA GLY A 266 -27.67 -8.14 -2.08
C GLY A 266 -26.41 -8.94 -1.78
N SER A 267 -26.55 -10.22 -1.40
CA SER A 267 -25.42 -11.10 -1.15
C SER A 267 -25.08 -11.95 -2.37
N GLY A 268 -23.79 -12.25 -2.56
CA GLY A 268 -23.29 -13.13 -3.63
C GLY A 268 -22.18 -14.05 -3.16
N GLU A 269 -21.99 -15.16 -3.88
CA GLU A 269 -20.88 -16.09 -3.67
C GLU A 269 -19.73 -15.73 -4.62
N PHE A 270 -18.74 -15.01 -4.13
CA PHE A 270 -17.60 -14.53 -4.91
C PHE A 270 -16.44 -15.50 -4.82
N SER A 271 -15.87 -15.87 -5.97
CA SER A 271 -14.82 -16.88 -6.07
C SER A 271 -13.45 -16.26 -6.32
N VAL A 272 -12.39 -16.99 -5.97
CA VAL A 272 -10.99 -16.72 -6.30
C VAL A 272 -10.30 -18.02 -6.68
N ASN A 273 -9.41 -17.97 -7.66
CA ASN A 273 -8.62 -19.13 -8.09
C ASN A 273 -7.43 -19.40 -7.14
N THR A 274 -6.86 -20.60 -7.24
CA THR A 274 -5.66 -21.04 -6.55
C THR A 274 -4.53 -20.01 -6.70
N ARG A 275 -3.95 -19.56 -5.57
CA ARG A 275 -2.79 -18.65 -5.52
C ARG A 275 -2.97 -17.42 -6.42
N ASN A 276 -4.12 -16.78 -6.32
CA ASN A 276 -4.50 -15.72 -7.23
C ASN A 276 -5.35 -14.64 -6.55
N ILE A 277 -5.70 -13.64 -7.31
CA ILE A 277 -6.67 -12.60 -6.94
C ILE A 277 -7.91 -12.68 -7.82
N ALA A 278 -8.99 -12.12 -7.32
CA ALA A 278 -10.19 -11.81 -8.09
C ALA A 278 -10.68 -10.40 -7.71
N VAL A 279 -11.03 -9.63 -8.72
CA VAL A 279 -11.62 -8.29 -8.57
C VAL A 279 -12.96 -8.30 -9.30
N TRP A 280 -14.02 -8.21 -8.53
CA TRP A 280 -15.37 -8.23 -9.04
C TRP A 280 -15.96 -6.83 -9.02
N ILE A 281 -16.62 -6.45 -10.11
CA ILE A 281 -17.33 -5.17 -10.25
C ILE A 281 -18.73 -5.40 -10.81
N LYS A 282 -19.62 -4.45 -10.56
CA LYS A 282 -20.95 -4.45 -11.14
C LYS A 282 -20.87 -4.38 -12.67
N LYS A 283 -21.64 -5.23 -13.33
CA LYS A 283 -21.83 -5.21 -14.79
C LYS A 283 -22.78 -4.07 -15.15
N ASN A 284 -22.33 -3.16 -15.98
CA ASN A 284 -23.13 -2.05 -16.50
C ASN A 284 -24.15 -2.51 -17.55
#